data_3c6d7ed9c812f642d015edea0ddd4029
#
_entry.id   3c6d7ed9c812f642d015edea0ddd4029
#
_cell.length_a   1.000
_cell.length_b   1.000
_cell.length_c   1.000
_cell.angle_alpha   90.00
_cell.angle_beta   90.00
_cell.angle_gamma   90.00
#
_symmetry.space_group_name_H-M   'P 1'
#
loop_
_entity.id
_entity.type
_entity.pdbx_description
1 polymer ?
#
loop_
_entity_poly.entity_id
_entity_poly.type
_entity_poly.pdbx_seq_one_letter_code
_entity_poly.pdbx_strand_id
1 'polypeptide(L)'
;TLFPYTTLFRSGLQLPKHTFYVDNIFVYQPLPHVKHMYYLDVNFYRYYIGREDQSVNEKVMIGRIDQQLLVTKLMLGYYDVTKIANRKLRHYMVQYLEIMMTISSVLAIKSGTDENLEKKKELWQYLKKQNLPLYLRLRTGFLGQGCNLPGKGGRKLLIAGYKITQKFYGFN
;
A
#
# COMPACT_ATOMS: atom_id res chain seq x y z
N THR A 1 -11.79 -1.12 31.07
CA THR A 1 -11.86 -2.05 29.92
C THR A 1 -11.26 -1.36 28.72
N LEU A 2 -9.99 -1.60 28.50
CA LEU A 2 -9.24 -1.05 27.35
C LEU A 2 -9.40 -1.99 26.17
N PHE A 3 -10.50 -1.86 25.45
CA PHE A 3 -10.63 -2.54 24.18
C PHE A 3 -10.06 -1.67 23.05
N PRO A 4 -9.31 -2.25 22.07
CA PRO A 4 -8.92 -1.59 20.82
C PRO A 4 -10.13 -1.03 20.05
N TYR A 5 -11.32 -1.48 20.39
CA TYR A 5 -12.61 -1.00 19.92
C TYR A 5 -12.80 0.52 20.00
N THR A 6 -12.32 1.19 21.08
CA THR A 6 -12.45 2.64 21.19
C THR A 6 -11.62 3.41 20.16
N THR A 7 -10.43 2.92 19.82
CA THR A 7 -9.58 3.55 18.78
C THR A 7 -10.16 3.32 17.38
N LEU A 8 -10.61 2.09 17.10
CA LEU A 8 -11.27 1.75 15.84
C LEU A 8 -12.55 2.55 15.65
N PHE A 9 -13.39 2.64 16.71
CA PHE A 9 -14.62 3.42 16.68
C PHE A 9 -14.35 4.92 16.47
N ARG A 10 -13.38 5.49 17.19
CA ARG A 10 -13.02 6.91 17.05
C ARG A 10 -12.41 7.26 15.71
N SER A 11 -11.78 6.31 15.04
CA SER A 11 -11.24 6.51 13.69
C SER A 11 -12.33 6.55 12.62
N GLY A 12 -13.58 6.19 12.95
CA GLY A 12 -14.64 6.06 11.96
C GLY A 12 -14.38 4.94 10.96
N LEU A 13 -13.65 3.89 11.37
CA LEU A 13 -13.23 2.80 10.49
C LEU A 13 -14.42 2.16 9.78
N GLN A 14 -14.41 2.19 8.47
CA GLN A 14 -15.35 1.49 7.60
C GLN A 14 -14.57 0.70 6.57
N LEU A 15 -14.78 -0.61 6.56
CA LEU A 15 -14.12 -1.50 5.61
C LEU A 15 -15.04 -1.79 4.42
N PRO A 16 -14.58 -1.68 3.17
CA PRO A 16 -15.34 -2.09 2.00
C PRO A 16 -15.73 -3.56 2.11
N LYS A 17 -16.99 -3.86 1.79
CA LYS A 17 -17.49 -5.25 1.76
C LYS A 17 -16.90 -6.00 0.57
N HIS A 18 -16.67 -7.30 0.74
CA HIS A 18 -16.18 -8.21 -0.31
C HIS A 18 -14.91 -7.73 -1.01
N THR A 19 -14.01 -7.07 -0.27
CA THR A 19 -12.78 -6.50 -0.78
C THR A 19 -11.58 -7.12 -0.08
N PHE A 20 -10.61 -7.60 -0.85
CA PHE A 20 -9.33 -8.06 -0.32
C PHE A 20 -8.43 -6.88 0.07
N TYR A 21 -7.41 -7.13 0.88
CA TYR A 21 -6.40 -6.15 1.31
C TYR A 21 -6.93 -5.04 2.25
N VAL A 22 -8.15 -5.19 2.77
CA VAL A 22 -8.75 -4.24 3.74
C VAL A 22 -8.02 -4.23 5.10
N ASP A 23 -7.23 -5.25 5.39
CA ASP A 23 -6.29 -5.31 6.50
C ASP A 23 -5.34 -4.10 6.53
N ASN A 24 -4.92 -3.61 5.35
CA ASN A 24 -4.14 -2.38 5.24
C ASN A 24 -4.92 -1.15 5.74
N ILE A 25 -6.21 -1.05 5.43
CA ILE A 25 -7.08 0.01 5.95
C ILE A 25 -7.24 -0.13 7.46
N PHE A 26 -7.50 -1.37 7.93
CA PHE A 26 -7.69 -1.68 9.34
C PHE A 26 -6.49 -1.26 10.19
N VAL A 27 -5.28 -1.44 9.69
CA VAL A 27 -4.05 -1.01 10.37
C VAL A 27 -3.82 0.49 10.24
N TYR A 28 -4.01 1.06 9.05
CA TYR A 28 -3.60 2.42 8.71
C TYR A 28 -4.54 3.50 9.26
N GLN A 29 -5.85 3.32 9.08
CA GLN A 29 -6.82 4.37 9.40
C GLN A 29 -6.88 4.74 10.89
N PRO A 30 -6.76 3.79 11.86
CA PRO A 30 -6.78 4.14 13.28
C PRO A 30 -5.51 4.80 13.81
N LEU A 31 -4.37 4.74 13.10
CA LEU A 31 -3.07 5.17 13.60
C LEU A 31 -3.03 6.56 14.23
N PRO A 32 -3.66 7.62 13.66
CA PRO A 32 -3.65 8.95 14.26
C PRO A 32 -4.37 9.03 15.62
N HIS A 33 -5.22 8.05 15.93
CA HIS A 33 -5.98 7.97 17.17
C HIS A 33 -5.30 7.10 18.24
N VAL A 34 -4.22 6.39 17.88
CA VAL A 34 -3.45 5.54 18.81
C VAL A 34 -2.58 6.42 19.69
N LYS A 35 -2.78 6.37 21.01
CA LYS A 35 -1.96 7.09 22.01
C LYS A 35 -0.85 6.22 22.58
N HIS A 36 -1.13 4.96 22.80
CA HIS A 36 -0.20 3.98 23.36
C HIS A 36 -0.24 2.70 22.55
N MET A 37 0.93 2.14 22.28
CA MET A 37 1.10 0.86 21.61
C MET A 37 1.94 -0.04 22.51
N TYR A 38 1.48 -1.26 22.72
CA TYR A 38 2.20 -2.25 23.52
C TYR A 38 2.65 -3.40 22.63
N TYR A 39 3.94 -3.67 22.61
CA TYR A 39 4.51 -4.79 21.89
C TYR A 39 4.63 -6.00 22.82
N LEU A 40 4.13 -7.14 22.40
CA LEU A 40 4.27 -8.42 23.08
C LEU A 40 5.11 -9.34 22.18
N ASP A 41 6.26 -9.80 22.71
CA ASP A 41 7.11 -10.76 22.01
C ASP A 41 6.56 -12.18 22.20
N VAL A 42 5.45 -12.46 21.54
CA VAL A 42 4.77 -13.75 21.56
C VAL A 42 4.35 -14.20 20.17
N ASN A 43 4.49 -15.48 19.88
CA ASN A 43 3.99 -16.08 18.64
C ASN A 43 2.47 -16.24 18.68
N PHE A 44 1.75 -15.13 18.56
CA PHE A 44 0.30 -15.06 18.71
C PHE A 44 -0.44 -15.66 17.50
N TYR A 45 0.14 -15.51 16.29
CA TYR A 45 -0.49 -15.94 15.06
C TYR A 45 0.51 -16.70 14.18
N ARG A 46 0.11 -17.91 13.74
CA ARG A 46 0.89 -18.72 12.81
C ARG A 46 0.20 -18.75 11.46
N TYR A 47 0.82 -18.17 10.46
CA TYR A 47 0.29 -18.11 9.11
C TYR A 47 1.01 -19.11 8.21
N TYR A 48 0.25 -20.08 7.66
CA TYR A 48 0.81 -21.03 6.71
C TYR A 48 0.97 -20.35 5.34
N ILE A 49 2.21 -20.26 4.85
CA ILE A 49 2.56 -19.66 3.56
C ILE A 49 2.87 -20.78 2.57
N GLY A 50 2.44 -20.62 1.30
CA GLY A 50 2.79 -21.53 0.20
C GLY A 50 1.62 -22.19 -0.51
N ARG A 51 0.38 -21.83 -0.18
CA ARG A 51 -0.78 -22.27 -0.98
C ARG A 51 -0.93 -21.38 -2.23
N GLU A 52 -1.31 -22.02 -3.36
CA GLU A 52 -1.49 -21.31 -4.64
C GLU A 52 -2.65 -20.32 -4.65
N ASP A 53 -3.66 -20.56 -3.81
CA ASP A 53 -4.88 -19.74 -3.69
C ASP A 53 -4.74 -18.53 -2.74
N GLN A 54 -3.56 -18.35 -2.14
CA GLN A 54 -3.35 -17.27 -1.18
C GLN A 54 -3.50 -15.89 -1.80
N SER A 55 -4.13 -14.99 -1.06
CA SER A 55 -4.36 -13.60 -1.48
C SER A 55 -3.07 -12.83 -1.78
N VAL A 56 -1.95 -13.25 -1.22
CA VAL A 56 -0.60 -12.70 -1.44
C VAL A 56 0.13 -13.33 -2.63
N ASN A 57 -0.44 -14.37 -3.28
CA ASN A 57 0.12 -14.90 -4.50
C ASN A 57 0.02 -13.87 -5.62
N GLU A 58 1.11 -13.64 -6.33
CA GLU A 58 1.22 -12.58 -7.33
C GLU A 58 0.17 -12.68 -8.46
N LYS A 59 -0.10 -13.90 -8.96
CA LYS A 59 -1.14 -14.10 -9.99
C LYS A 59 -2.52 -13.72 -9.46
N VAL A 60 -2.81 -14.09 -8.21
CA VAL A 60 -4.05 -13.75 -7.52
C VAL A 60 -4.15 -12.24 -7.31
N MET A 61 -3.06 -11.60 -6.91
CA MET A 61 -3.00 -10.14 -6.72
C MET A 61 -3.24 -9.37 -8.03
N ILE A 62 -2.64 -9.82 -9.14
CA ILE A 62 -2.86 -9.23 -10.46
C ILE A 62 -4.33 -9.38 -10.87
N GLY A 63 -4.94 -10.54 -10.65
CA GLY A 63 -6.36 -10.76 -10.93
C GLY A 63 -7.32 -9.92 -10.06
N ARG A 64 -6.82 -9.39 -8.93
CA ARG A 64 -7.58 -8.55 -7.98
C ARG A 64 -7.06 -7.11 -7.93
N ILE A 65 -6.40 -6.66 -9.00
CA ILE A 65 -5.73 -5.35 -9.02
C ILE A 65 -6.68 -4.19 -8.71
N ASP A 66 -7.93 -4.27 -9.15
CA ASP A 66 -8.92 -3.21 -8.91
C ASP A 66 -9.21 -3.05 -7.41
N GLN A 67 -9.18 -4.13 -6.65
CA GLN A 67 -9.35 -4.08 -5.19
C GLN A 67 -8.11 -3.48 -4.51
N GLN A 68 -6.92 -3.84 -4.96
CA GLN A 68 -5.68 -3.24 -4.49
C GLN A 68 -5.65 -1.72 -4.74
N LEU A 69 -6.06 -1.29 -5.93
CA LEU A 69 -6.15 0.12 -6.31
C LEU A 69 -7.21 0.86 -5.49
N LEU A 70 -8.37 0.24 -5.25
CA LEU A 70 -9.43 0.80 -4.40
C LEU A 70 -8.92 1.03 -2.98
N VAL A 71 -8.33 0.02 -2.36
CA VAL A 71 -7.77 0.13 -1.00
C VAL A 71 -6.71 1.23 -0.94
N THR A 72 -5.80 1.28 -1.91
CA THR A 72 -4.77 2.32 -1.97
C THR A 72 -5.37 3.72 -2.11
N LYS A 73 -6.38 3.92 -2.97
CA LYS A 73 -7.08 5.20 -3.12
C LYS A 73 -7.78 5.63 -1.82
N LEU A 74 -8.44 4.69 -1.12
CA LEU A 74 -9.08 4.97 0.17
C LEU A 74 -8.05 5.42 1.20
N MET A 75 -6.92 4.72 1.32
CA MET A 75 -5.85 5.08 2.26
C MET A 75 -5.26 6.46 1.96
N LEU A 76 -5.10 6.82 0.70
CA LEU A 76 -4.65 8.17 0.29
C LEU A 76 -5.64 9.27 0.65
N GLY A 77 -6.94 8.93 0.72
CA GLY A 77 -8.01 9.89 1.01
C GLY A 77 -8.33 10.11 2.49
N TYR A 78 -7.92 9.19 3.39
CA TYR A 78 -8.30 9.29 4.81
C TYR A 78 -7.69 10.50 5.53
N TYR A 79 -6.44 10.83 5.24
CA TYR A 79 -5.72 11.89 5.95
C TYR A 79 -4.81 12.68 5.03
N ASP A 80 -4.73 13.98 5.27
CA ASP A 80 -3.58 14.75 4.82
C ASP A 80 -2.38 14.43 5.74
N VAL A 81 -1.64 13.37 5.37
CA VAL A 81 -0.51 12.90 6.18
C VAL A 81 0.59 13.95 6.37
N THR A 82 0.63 14.98 5.52
CA THR A 82 1.62 16.06 5.64
C THR A 82 1.35 16.94 6.86
N LYS A 83 0.10 16.95 7.35
CA LYS A 83 -0.35 17.73 8.51
C LYS A 83 -0.30 16.98 9.84
N ILE A 84 0.05 15.69 9.85
CA ILE A 84 0.18 14.92 11.10
C ILE A 84 1.31 15.50 11.95
N ALA A 85 0.97 15.99 13.16
CA ALA A 85 1.92 16.70 14.03
C ALA A 85 3.07 15.80 14.49
N ASN A 86 2.80 14.57 14.92
CA ASN A 86 3.84 13.64 15.34
C ASN A 86 4.72 13.23 14.16
N ARG A 87 5.99 13.65 14.18
CA ARG A 87 6.96 13.43 13.10
C ARG A 87 7.21 11.95 12.81
N LYS A 88 7.31 11.10 13.85
CA LYS A 88 7.57 9.66 13.69
C LYS A 88 6.36 8.97 13.06
N LEU A 89 5.16 9.27 13.54
CA LEU A 89 3.92 8.74 12.98
C LEU A 89 3.74 9.19 11.53
N ARG A 90 3.93 10.49 11.26
CA ARG A 90 3.87 11.03 9.90
C ARG A 90 4.83 10.31 8.95
N HIS A 91 6.08 10.09 9.38
CA HIS A 91 7.07 9.37 8.58
C HIS A 91 6.62 7.93 8.29
N TYR A 92 6.18 7.21 9.30
CA TYR A 92 5.65 5.84 9.16
C TYR A 92 4.48 5.78 8.19
N MET A 93 3.49 6.66 8.35
CA MET A 93 2.30 6.68 7.51
C MET A 93 2.63 7.03 6.04
N VAL A 94 3.58 7.95 5.82
CA VAL A 94 4.06 8.27 4.46
C VAL A 94 4.77 7.08 3.83
N GLN A 95 5.64 6.38 4.58
CA GLN A 95 6.30 5.17 4.08
C GLN A 95 5.28 4.07 3.75
N TYR A 96 4.26 3.92 4.57
CA TYR A 96 3.20 2.94 4.29
C TYR A 96 2.48 3.26 2.97
N LEU A 97 2.11 4.52 2.74
CA LEU A 97 1.51 4.93 1.46
C LEU A 97 2.48 4.74 0.29
N GLU A 98 3.77 4.98 0.48
CA GLU A 98 4.79 4.72 -0.54
C GLU A 98 4.84 3.24 -0.94
N ILE A 99 4.78 2.34 0.04
CA ILE A 99 4.71 0.89 -0.20
C ILE A 99 3.43 0.52 -0.95
N MET A 100 2.27 1.03 -0.53
CA MET A 100 0.99 0.76 -1.20
C MET A 100 0.97 1.25 -2.65
N MET A 101 1.50 2.44 -2.92
CA MET A 101 1.65 2.99 -4.27
C MET A 101 2.63 2.17 -5.12
N THR A 102 3.69 1.67 -4.50
CA THR A 102 4.70 0.83 -5.16
C THR A 102 4.12 -0.52 -5.54
N ILE A 103 3.47 -1.23 -4.60
CA ILE A 103 2.82 -2.53 -4.86
C ILE A 103 1.80 -2.39 -5.98
N SER A 104 0.91 -1.39 -5.89
CA SER A 104 -0.10 -1.12 -6.92
C SER A 104 0.53 -0.87 -8.30
N SER A 105 1.63 -0.11 -8.35
CA SER A 105 2.34 0.18 -9.59
C SER A 105 3.06 -1.03 -10.17
N VAL A 106 3.71 -1.83 -9.33
CA VAL A 106 4.42 -3.06 -9.75
C VAL A 106 3.43 -4.08 -10.30
N LEU A 107 2.32 -4.32 -9.62
CA LEU A 107 1.28 -5.26 -10.09
C LEU A 107 0.69 -4.82 -11.42
N ALA A 108 0.39 -3.53 -11.59
CA ALA A 108 -0.11 -2.98 -12.84
C ALA A 108 0.90 -3.17 -14.00
N ILE A 109 2.19 -2.97 -13.74
CA ILE A 109 3.24 -3.16 -14.74
C ILE A 109 3.43 -4.66 -15.06
N LYS A 110 3.39 -5.53 -14.04
CA LYS A 110 3.55 -6.98 -14.21
C LYS A 110 2.38 -7.65 -14.92
N SER A 111 1.17 -7.10 -14.81
CA SER A 111 0.02 -7.60 -15.57
C SER A 111 0.24 -7.55 -17.09
N GLY A 112 1.06 -6.62 -17.56
CA GLY A 112 1.42 -6.47 -18.97
C GLY A 112 0.31 -5.90 -19.85
N THR A 113 -0.86 -5.53 -19.29
CA THR A 113 -1.99 -4.99 -20.05
C THR A 113 -1.97 -3.46 -20.07
N ASP A 114 -2.39 -2.88 -21.18
CA ASP A 114 -2.48 -1.41 -21.31
C ASP A 114 -3.55 -0.84 -20.39
N GLU A 115 -4.64 -1.57 -20.15
CA GLU A 115 -5.68 -1.21 -19.20
C GLU A 115 -5.12 -0.96 -17.80
N ASN A 116 -4.35 -1.91 -17.26
CA ASN A 116 -3.78 -1.79 -15.93
C ASN A 116 -2.67 -0.72 -15.87
N LEU A 117 -1.97 -0.47 -16.97
CA LEU A 117 -1.02 0.65 -17.06
C LEU A 117 -1.74 2.00 -16.99
N GLU A 118 -2.92 2.13 -17.61
CA GLU A 118 -3.72 3.35 -17.49
C GLU A 118 -4.28 3.51 -16.06
N LYS A 119 -4.79 2.44 -15.44
CA LYS A 119 -5.21 2.45 -14.03
C LYS A 119 -4.09 2.90 -13.09
N LYS A 120 -2.85 2.46 -13.34
CA LYS A 120 -1.67 2.95 -12.60
C LYS A 120 -1.50 4.45 -12.77
N LYS A 121 -1.58 4.97 -13.99
CA LYS A 121 -1.44 6.39 -14.28
C LYS A 121 -2.55 7.20 -13.59
N GLU A 122 -3.80 6.71 -13.63
CA GLU A 122 -4.91 7.31 -12.91
C GLU A 122 -4.68 7.37 -11.39
N LEU A 123 -4.11 6.31 -10.79
CA LEU A 123 -3.79 6.30 -9.37
C LEU A 123 -2.78 7.40 -9.01
N TRP A 124 -1.72 7.59 -9.80
CA TRP A 124 -0.74 8.65 -9.59
C TRP A 124 -1.33 10.05 -9.84
N GLN A 125 -2.23 10.19 -10.81
CA GLN A 125 -2.98 11.44 -11.03
C GLN A 125 -3.94 11.74 -9.89
N TYR A 126 -4.62 10.72 -9.36
CA TYR A 126 -5.47 10.84 -8.18
C TYR A 126 -4.67 11.40 -6.99
N LEU A 127 -3.52 10.80 -6.67
CA LEU A 127 -2.64 11.30 -5.61
C LEU A 127 -2.22 12.76 -5.86
N LYS A 128 -1.84 13.10 -7.10
CA LYS A 128 -1.45 14.48 -7.47
C LYS A 128 -2.57 15.49 -7.22
N LYS A 129 -3.80 15.11 -7.53
CA LYS A 129 -4.98 15.96 -7.31
C LYS A 129 -5.35 16.10 -5.85
N GLN A 130 -5.21 15.02 -5.07
CA GLN A 130 -5.57 14.99 -3.65
C GLN A 130 -4.54 15.70 -2.77
N ASN A 131 -3.25 15.44 -3.01
CA ASN A 131 -2.17 15.95 -2.16
C ASN A 131 -0.88 16.13 -2.98
N LEU A 132 -0.69 17.32 -3.53
CA LEU A 132 0.47 17.64 -4.36
C LEU A 132 1.82 17.51 -3.59
N PRO A 133 1.96 17.96 -2.34
CA PRO A 133 3.19 17.77 -1.58
C PRO A 133 3.55 16.30 -1.39
N LEU A 134 2.57 15.47 -1.03
CA LEU A 134 2.77 14.02 -0.90
C LEU A 134 3.13 13.38 -2.26
N TYR A 135 2.41 13.77 -3.33
CA TYR A 135 2.73 13.30 -4.67
C TYR A 135 4.17 13.60 -5.06
N LEU A 136 4.64 14.84 -4.88
CA LEU A 136 6.01 15.22 -5.20
C LEU A 136 7.00 14.38 -4.40
N ARG A 137 6.78 14.23 -3.11
CA ARG A 137 7.64 13.41 -2.23
C ARG A 137 7.72 11.96 -2.70
N LEU A 138 6.58 11.30 -2.93
CA LEU A 138 6.57 9.91 -3.36
C LEU A 138 7.09 9.75 -4.80
N ARG A 139 6.77 10.69 -5.69
CA ARG A 139 7.16 10.63 -7.12
C ARG A 139 8.66 10.81 -7.32
N THR A 140 9.32 11.64 -6.51
CA THR A 140 10.76 11.90 -6.58
C THR A 140 11.59 10.95 -5.72
N GLY A 141 10.95 10.19 -4.81
CA GLY A 141 11.59 9.13 -4.06
C GLY A 141 12.08 7.98 -4.93
N PHE A 142 13.00 7.17 -4.42
CA PHE A 142 13.62 6.07 -5.16
C PHE A 142 12.58 5.11 -5.76
N LEU A 143 11.63 4.65 -4.95
CA LEU A 143 10.57 3.73 -5.38
C LEU A 143 9.65 4.38 -6.41
N GLY A 144 9.27 5.63 -6.18
CA GLY A 144 8.40 6.38 -7.11
C GLY A 144 9.05 6.65 -8.45
N GLN A 145 10.35 6.96 -8.47
CA GLN A 145 11.11 7.10 -9.72
C GLN A 145 11.13 5.76 -10.47
N GLY A 146 11.47 4.66 -9.78
CA GLY A 146 11.47 3.32 -10.37
C GLY A 146 10.12 2.93 -10.98
N CYS A 147 9.02 3.14 -10.23
CA CYS A 147 7.67 2.85 -10.69
C CYS A 147 7.23 3.65 -11.91
N ASN A 148 7.88 4.78 -12.19
CA ASN A 148 7.49 5.70 -13.25
C ASN A 148 8.58 5.91 -14.31
N LEU A 149 9.52 4.98 -14.42
CA LEU A 149 10.48 4.96 -15.53
C LEU A 149 9.74 4.86 -16.86
N PRO A 150 10.17 5.63 -17.88
CA PRO A 150 9.49 5.69 -19.17
C PRO A 150 9.72 4.43 -20.01
N GLY A 151 8.75 4.15 -20.86
CA GLY A 151 8.87 3.15 -21.92
C GLY A 151 8.92 1.69 -21.43
N LYS A 152 9.08 0.78 -22.38
CA LYS A 152 9.17 -0.66 -22.11
C LYS A 152 10.45 -1.05 -21.35
N GLY A 153 11.56 -0.34 -21.61
CA GLY A 153 12.85 -0.57 -20.94
C GLY A 153 12.78 -0.25 -19.44
N GLY A 154 12.19 0.88 -19.06
CA GLY A 154 12.01 1.26 -17.67
C GLY A 154 11.14 0.26 -16.90
N ARG A 155 10.07 -0.25 -17.51
CA ARG A 155 9.23 -1.30 -16.91
C ARG A 155 10.00 -2.61 -16.69
N LYS A 156 10.84 -3.03 -17.65
CA LYS A 156 11.69 -4.22 -17.49
C LYS A 156 12.69 -4.06 -16.34
N LEU A 157 13.29 -2.88 -16.22
CA LEU A 157 14.23 -2.57 -15.14
C LEU A 157 13.54 -2.63 -13.75
N LEU A 158 12.35 -2.06 -13.62
CA LEU A 158 11.56 -2.16 -12.38
C LEU A 158 11.26 -3.62 -12.03
N ILE A 159 10.80 -4.42 -12.99
CA ILE A 159 10.49 -5.84 -12.78
C ILE A 159 11.75 -6.62 -12.37
N ALA A 160 12.89 -6.34 -12.97
CA ALA A 160 14.16 -6.97 -12.59
C ALA A 160 14.54 -6.63 -11.14
N GLY A 161 14.46 -5.34 -10.75
CA GLY A 161 14.68 -4.91 -9.37
C GLY A 161 13.72 -5.57 -8.38
N TYR A 162 12.44 -5.65 -8.72
CA TYR A 162 11.45 -6.34 -7.91
C TYR A 162 11.78 -7.83 -7.70
N LYS A 163 12.16 -8.55 -8.76
CA LYS A 163 12.56 -9.97 -8.66
C LYS A 163 13.79 -10.16 -7.77
N ILE A 164 14.75 -9.26 -7.85
CA ILE A 164 15.94 -9.28 -6.99
C ILE A 164 15.51 -9.10 -5.52
N THR A 165 14.69 -8.10 -5.23
CA THR A 165 14.18 -7.85 -3.88
C THR A 165 13.39 -9.06 -3.35
N GLN A 166 12.53 -9.65 -4.18
CA GLN A 166 11.76 -10.85 -3.83
C GLN A 166 12.66 -12.01 -3.42
N LYS A 167 13.76 -12.23 -4.16
CA LYS A 167 14.74 -13.29 -3.88
C LYS A 167 15.46 -13.07 -2.54
N PHE A 168 15.80 -11.82 -2.21
CA PHE A 168 16.54 -11.51 -0.98
C PHE A 168 15.65 -11.50 0.27
N TYR A 169 14.42 -11.03 0.16
CA TYR A 169 13.50 -10.89 1.29
C TYR A 169 12.48 -12.02 1.43
N GLY A 170 12.48 -12.99 0.50
CA GLY A 170 11.68 -14.22 0.61
C GLY A 170 10.16 -14.02 0.60
N PHE A 171 9.66 -12.92 0.03
CA PHE A 171 8.21 -12.75 -0.15
C PHE A 171 7.78 -13.23 -1.55
N ASN A 172 6.69 -13.99 -1.57
CA ASN A 172 6.11 -14.57 -2.79
C ASN A 172 5.15 -13.60 -3.47
#